data_026116bec0791d7e91033dcb0ef6534b
#
_entry.id   026116bec0791d7e91033dcb0ef6534b
#
_cell.length_a   1.000
_cell.length_b   1.000
_cell.length_c   1.000
_cell.angle_alpha   90.00
_cell.angle_beta   90.00
_cell.angle_gamma   90.00
#
_symmetry.space_group_name_H-M   'P 1'
#
loop_
_entity.id
_entity.type
_entity.pdbx_description
1 polymer ?
#
loop_
_entity_poly.entity_id
_entity_poly.type
_entity_poly.pdbx_seq_one_letter_code
_entity_poly.pdbx_strand_id
1 'polypeptide(L)'
;MSGYDRQAALAALRGHQNKQAGEYLEKLITCACEHYERLAIAKIEKTPEPFRIERSLGRGKFSGHFTEQAQPDFKGVLADGKCIVFDAKHTDTGKIELSRLSEKQAETLSAYQKLNACAGVLCSFGFTRFFWLPYTVFVNAKEENGHKYWNVQDAAPYEIFRFCGYIDFLQAGDKNVQ
;
A
#
# COMPACT_ATOMS: atom_id res chain seq x y z
N MET A 1 11.88 19.76 31.29
CA MET A 1 11.84 18.78 30.16
C MET A 1 13.07 19.08 29.28
N SER A 2 13.97 18.11 29.14
CA SER A 2 15.16 18.27 28.31
C SER A 2 14.76 18.29 26.82
N GLY A 3 15.60 18.91 25.97
CA GLY A 3 15.34 18.93 24.51
C GLY A 3 15.24 17.54 23.89
N TYR A 4 15.84 16.55 24.53
CA TYR A 4 15.82 15.13 24.16
C TYR A 4 14.40 14.51 24.33
N ASP A 5 13.73 14.81 25.45
CA ASP A 5 12.36 14.33 25.73
C ASP A 5 11.36 14.88 24.74
N ARG A 6 11.55 16.13 24.29
CA ARG A 6 10.66 16.78 23.31
C ARG A 6 10.78 16.16 21.93
N GLN A 7 12.00 15.83 21.49
CA GLN A 7 12.22 15.18 20.19
C GLN A 7 11.67 13.76 20.17
N ALA A 8 11.85 12.98 21.23
CA ALA A 8 11.30 11.64 21.35
C ALA A 8 9.75 11.66 21.33
N ALA A 9 9.13 12.59 22.05
CA ALA A 9 7.67 12.76 22.05
C ALA A 9 7.12 13.14 20.67
N LEU A 10 7.80 14.03 19.94
CA LEU A 10 7.42 14.42 18.58
C LEU A 10 7.57 13.26 17.58
N ALA A 11 8.62 12.46 17.71
CA ALA A 11 8.81 11.27 16.87
C ALA A 11 7.73 10.21 17.12
N ALA A 12 7.38 9.97 18.38
CA ALA A 12 6.30 9.05 18.76
C ALA A 12 4.93 9.52 18.22
N LEU A 13 4.64 10.83 18.32
CA LEU A 13 3.42 11.41 17.79
C LEU A 13 3.32 11.24 16.26
N ARG A 14 4.40 11.53 15.52
CA ARG A 14 4.48 11.32 14.07
C ARG A 14 4.30 9.86 13.70
N GLY A 15 4.92 8.93 14.45
CA GLY A 15 4.75 7.50 14.23
C GLY A 15 3.29 7.06 14.39
N HIS A 16 2.60 7.57 15.41
CA HIS A 16 1.17 7.28 15.63
C HIS A 16 0.30 7.85 14.50
N GLN A 17 0.53 9.08 14.07
CA GLN A 17 -0.19 9.71 12.95
C GLN A 17 0.02 8.94 11.64
N ASN A 18 1.26 8.54 11.33
CA ASN A 18 1.58 7.77 10.14
C ASN A 18 0.87 6.39 10.14
N LYS A 19 0.79 5.74 11.30
CA LYS A 19 0.07 4.48 11.45
C LYS A 19 -1.44 4.65 11.19
N GLN A 20 -2.06 5.67 11.79
CA GLN A 20 -3.47 5.96 11.56
C GLN A 20 -3.78 6.30 10.09
N ALA A 21 -2.89 7.05 9.44
CA ALA A 21 -3.00 7.37 8.03
C ALA A 21 -2.91 6.12 7.15
N GLY A 22 -1.99 5.19 7.45
CA GLY A 22 -1.90 3.89 6.79
C GLY A 22 -3.19 3.08 6.93
N GLU A 23 -3.69 2.92 8.15
CA GLU A 23 -4.94 2.20 8.44
C GLU A 23 -6.16 2.83 7.73
N TYR A 24 -6.18 4.15 7.58
CA TYR A 24 -7.25 4.84 6.86
C TYR A 24 -7.18 4.59 5.36
N LEU A 25 -5.98 4.62 4.75
CA LEU A 25 -5.79 4.27 3.33
C LEU A 25 -6.24 2.83 3.07
N GLU A 26 -5.84 1.89 3.90
CA GLU A 26 -6.23 0.49 3.79
C GLU A 26 -7.75 0.30 3.86
N LYS A 27 -8.46 1.06 4.72
CA LYS A 27 -9.93 1.05 4.77
C LYS A 27 -10.56 1.53 3.47
N LEU A 28 -10.04 2.62 2.87
CA LEU A 28 -10.53 3.10 1.57
C LEU A 28 -10.34 2.05 0.46
N ILE A 29 -9.21 1.35 0.47
CA ILE A 29 -8.92 0.26 -0.46
C ILE A 29 -9.88 -0.91 -0.22
N THR A 30 -10.09 -1.31 1.04
CA THR A 30 -11.01 -2.40 1.39
C THR A 30 -12.42 -2.11 0.91
N CYS A 31 -12.93 -0.88 1.06
CA CYS A 31 -14.23 -0.48 0.50
C CYS A 31 -14.29 -0.65 -1.02
N ALA A 32 -13.21 -0.34 -1.74
CA ALA A 32 -13.12 -0.59 -3.18
C ALA A 32 -13.13 -2.08 -3.50
N CYS A 33 -12.37 -2.89 -2.76
CA CYS A 33 -12.34 -4.35 -2.93
C CYS A 33 -13.71 -4.98 -2.73
N GLU A 34 -14.47 -4.57 -1.70
CA GLU A 34 -15.84 -5.01 -1.45
C GLU A 34 -16.80 -4.60 -2.60
N HIS A 35 -16.58 -3.41 -3.17
CA HIS A 35 -17.33 -2.94 -4.33
C HIS A 35 -17.06 -3.82 -5.56
N TYR A 36 -15.79 -4.11 -5.86
CA TYR A 36 -15.39 -4.97 -6.97
C TYR A 36 -15.92 -6.41 -6.83
N GLU A 37 -15.90 -6.95 -5.61
CA GLU A 37 -16.45 -8.28 -5.34
C GLU A 37 -17.95 -8.35 -5.63
N ARG A 38 -18.75 -7.35 -5.21
CA ARG A 38 -20.18 -7.27 -5.50
C ARG A 38 -20.50 -7.19 -6.99
N LEU A 39 -19.60 -6.60 -7.78
CA LEU A 39 -19.73 -6.48 -9.23
C LEU A 39 -19.11 -7.67 -10.00
N ALA A 40 -18.54 -8.64 -9.29
CA ALA A 40 -17.77 -9.75 -9.86
C ALA A 40 -16.60 -9.31 -10.78
N ILE A 41 -16.01 -8.14 -10.49
CA ILE A 41 -14.87 -7.58 -11.22
C ILE A 41 -13.55 -8.16 -10.68
N ALA A 42 -13.45 -8.32 -9.36
CA ALA A 42 -12.29 -8.87 -8.70
C ALA A 42 -12.61 -9.39 -7.30
N LYS A 43 -11.82 -10.35 -6.80
CA LYS A 43 -11.78 -10.75 -5.40
C LYS A 43 -10.39 -10.41 -4.86
N ILE A 44 -10.32 -9.33 -4.09
CA ILE A 44 -9.06 -8.81 -3.52
C ILE A 44 -9.23 -8.72 -2.01
N GLU A 45 -8.23 -9.21 -1.28
CA GLU A 45 -8.25 -9.26 0.18
C GLU A 45 -6.98 -8.65 0.77
N LYS A 46 -7.11 -8.04 1.95
CA LYS A 46 -5.96 -7.61 2.72
C LYS A 46 -5.18 -8.84 3.19
N THR A 47 -3.87 -8.83 3.00
CA THR A 47 -2.98 -9.90 3.47
C THR A 47 -2.91 -9.86 4.99
N PRO A 48 -3.26 -10.94 5.70
CA PRO A 48 -3.10 -10.99 7.14
C PRO A 48 -1.62 -10.90 7.53
N GLU A 49 -1.32 -10.09 8.56
CA GLU A 49 0.01 -10.09 9.15
C GLU A 49 0.20 -11.35 9.99
N PRO A 50 1.21 -12.21 9.70
CA PRO A 50 1.44 -13.42 10.46
C PRO A 50 1.90 -13.09 11.88
N PHE A 51 1.04 -13.37 12.87
CA PHE A 51 1.27 -13.10 14.27
C PHE A 51 1.31 -14.40 15.07
N ARG A 52 2.41 -14.62 15.81
CA ARG A 52 2.56 -15.76 16.70
C ARG A 52 2.22 -15.35 18.12
N ILE A 53 1.23 -16.02 18.70
CA ILE A 53 0.87 -15.86 20.10
C ILE A 53 1.91 -16.54 20.97
N GLU A 54 2.51 -15.81 21.90
CA GLU A 54 3.46 -16.34 22.89
C GLU A 54 2.77 -16.59 24.23
N ARG A 55 1.83 -15.70 24.61
CA ARG A 55 1.17 -15.77 25.91
C ARG A 55 -0.26 -15.28 25.83
N SER A 56 -1.18 -16.02 26.43
CA SER A 56 -2.54 -15.55 26.70
C SER A 56 -2.53 -14.73 27.98
N LEU A 57 -3.11 -13.52 27.89
CA LEU A 57 -3.25 -12.59 29.02
C LEU A 57 -4.67 -12.62 29.63
N GLY A 58 -5.53 -13.53 29.15
CA GLY A 58 -6.93 -13.64 29.54
C GLY A 58 -7.82 -12.57 28.87
N ARG A 59 -9.15 -12.74 28.98
CA ARG A 59 -10.17 -11.85 28.42
C ARG A 59 -9.97 -11.50 26.92
N GLY A 60 -9.50 -12.48 26.11
CA GLY A 60 -9.25 -12.28 24.68
C GLY A 60 -8.00 -11.44 24.35
N LYS A 61 -7.16 -11.13 25.32
CA LYS A 61 -5.88 -10.44 25.10
C LYS A 61 -4.75 -11.45 25.00
N PHE A 62 -3.84 -11.22 24.05
CA PHE A 62 -2.67 -12.05 23.78
C PHE A 62 -1.43 -11.17 23.68
N SER A 63 -0.27 -11.71 24.08
CA SER A 63 1.05 -11.19 23.77
C SER A 63 1.69 -12.09 22.76
N GLY A 64 2.43 -11.51 21.79
CA GLY A 64 3.14 -12.24 20.75
C GLY A 64 3.94 -11.31 19.88
N HIS A 65 4.52 -11.86 18.83
CA HIS A 65 5.30 -11.09 17.87
C HIS A 65 4.90 -11.47 16.43
N PHE A 66 5.15 -10.57 15.49
CA PHE A 66 5.03 -10.86 14.07
C PHE A 66 6.17 -11.79 13.65
N THR A 67 5.84 -12.90 12.98
CA THR A 67 6.80 -13.99 12.67
C THR A 67 7.51 -13.79 11.36
N GLU A 68 7.02 -12.94 10.48
CA GLU A 68 7.57 -12.67 9.17
C GLU A 68 7.61 -11.17 8.89
N GLN A 69 8.52 -10.77 8.00
CA GLN A 69 8.51 -9.41 7.46
C GLN A 69 7.25 -9.18 6.63
N ALA A 70 6.79 -7.93 6.63
CA ALA A 70 5.56 -7.51 5.96
C ALA A 70 5.53 -7.97 4.49
N GLN A 71 4.50 -8.75 4.14
CA GLN A 71 4.12 -9.04 2.76
C GLN A 71 3.44 -7.80 2.14
N PRO A 72 3.22 -7.76 0.80
CA PRO A 72 2.36 -6.74 0.20
C PRO A 72 0.97 -6.74 0.83
N ASP A 73 0.41 -5.55 1.02
CA ASP A 73 -0.79 -5.33 1.84
C ASP A 73 -2.05 -6.01 1.27
N PHE A 74 -2.15 -6.16 -0.05
CA PHE A 74 -3.32 -6.70 -0.74
C PHE A 74 -2.93 -7.71 -1.82
N LYS A 75 -3.77 -8.74 -1.97
CA LYS A 75 -3.67 -9.73 -3.05
C LYS A 75 -5.03 -10.30 -3.42
N GLY A 76 -5.16 -10.76 -4.66
CA GLY A 76 -6.41 -11.30 -5.15
C GLY A 76 -6.36 -11.76 -6.59
N VAL A 77 -7.55 -11.88 -7.19
CA VAL A 77 -7.74 -12.29 -8.57
C VAL A 77 -8.74 -11.37 -9.25
N LEU A 78 -8.49 -11.02 -10.50
CA LEU A 78 -9.37 -10.26 -11.37
C LEU A 78 -10.35 -11.20 -12.09
N ALA A 79 -11.42 -10.66 -12.68
CA ALA A 79 -12.45 -11.44 -13.36
C ALA A 79 -11.92 -12.29 -14.54
N ASP A 80 -10.83 -11.87 -15.18
CA ASP A 80 -10.13 -12.62 -16.22
C ASP A 80 -9.20 -13.74 -15.70
N GLY A 81 -9.13 -13.93 -14.38
CA GLY A 81 -8.26 -14.88 -13.70
C GLY A 81 -6.85 -14.40 -13.46
N LYS A 82 -6.48 -13.19 -13.87
CA LYS A 82 -5.16 -12.60 -13.61
C LYS A 82 -4.99 -12.29 -12.12
N CYS A 83 -3.87 -12.68 -11.55
CA CYS A 83 -3.53 -12.35 -10.18
C CYS A 83 -3.24 -10.85 -10.03
N ILE A 84 -3.69 -10.24 -8.94
CA ILE A 84 -3.33 -8.89 -8.53
C ILE A 84 -2.67 -8.91 -7.16
N VAL A 85 -1.56 -8.15 -7.00
CA VAL A 85 -0.86 -8.00 -5.73
C VAL A 85 -0.29 -6.60 -5.62
N PHE A 86 -0.50 -5.92 -4.51
CA PHE A 86 0.01 -4.57 -4.36
C PHE A 86 0.21 -4.16 -2.91
N ASP A 87 1.02 -3.14 -2.75
CA ASP A 87 1.30 -2.49 -1.48
C ASP A 87 0.67 -1.09 -1.45
N ALA A 88 0.29 -0.59 -0.28
CA ALA A 88 -0.32 0.73 -0.10
C ALA A 88 0.64 1.68 0.62
N LYS A 89 0.88 2.85 0.07
CA LYS A 89 1.76 3.87 0.64
C LYS A 89 1.07 5.23 0.71
N HIS A 90 1.08 5.83 1.89
CA HIS A 90 0.55 7.18 2.11
C HIS A 90 1.65 8.16 2.52
N THR A 91 1.51 9.42 2.10
CA THR A 91 2.37 10.52 2.52
C THR A 91 1.62 11.85 2.59
N ASP A 92 1.95 12.65 3.61
CA ASP A 92 1.57 14.07 3.70
C ASP A 92 2.73 15.00 3.32
N THR A 93 3.93 14.44 3.09
CA THR A 93 5.14 15.23 2.78
C THR A 93 5.37 15.49 1.30
N GLY A 94 4.42 15.10 0.44
CA GLY A 94 4.48 15.34 -1.01
C GLY A 94 5.41 14.41 -1.78
N LYS A 95 6.09 13.45 -1.12
CA LYS A 95 6.93 12.44 -1.79
C LYS A 95 6.87 11.08 -1.13
N ILE A 96 6.96 10.03 -1.93
CA ILE A 96 7.08 8.63 -1.50
C ILE A 96 8.43 8.09 -2.01
N GLU A 97 9.33 7.82 -1.10
CA GLU A 97 10.66 7.28 -1.41
C GLU A 97 10.58 5.78 -1.74
N LEU A 98 11.44 5.29 -2.63
CA LEU A 98 11.53 3.86 -2.97
C LEU A 98 11.83 3.00 -1.74
N SER A 99 12.61 3.53 -0.79
CA SER A 99 12.93 2.88 0.48
C SER A 99 11.73 2.62 1.40
N ARG A 100 10.56 3.22 1.10
CA ARG A 100 9.30 2.92 1.80
C ARG A 100 8.76 1.52 1.50
N LEU A 101 9.16 0.93 0.38
CA LEU A 101 8.92 -0.47 0.07
C LEU A 101 10.04 -1.31 0.68
N SER A 102 9.72 -2.22 1.60
CA SER A 102 10.72 -3.11 2.19
C SER A 102 11.30 -4.06 1.15
N GLU A 103 12.50 -4.58 1.38
CA GLU A 103 13.16 -5.54 0.51
C GLU A 103 12.25 -6.77 0.24
N LYS A 104 11.62 -7.30 1.28
CA LYS A 104 10.70 -8.43 1.19
C LYS A 104 9.45 -8.12 0.38
N GLN A 105 8.87 -6.93 0.52
CA GLN A 105 7.75 -6.48 -0.30
C GLN A 105 8.17 -6.37 -1.77
N ALA A 106 9.33 -5.76 -2.04
CA ALA A 106 9.87 -5.62 -3.38
C ALA A 106 10.15 -6.97 -4.05
N GLU A 107 10.80 -7.92 -3.34
CA GLU A 107 11.02 -9.29 -3.82
C GLU A 107 9.69 -9.99 -4.16
N THR A 108 8.70 -9.86 -3.28
CA THR A 108 7.39 -10.49 -3.48
C THR A 108 6.69 -9.91 -4.70
N LEU A 109 6.60 -8.58 -4.83
CA LEU A 109 6.00 -7.92 -6.00
C LEU A 109 6.72 -8.29 -7.29
N SER A 110 8.07 -8.35 -7.27
CA SER A 110 8.89 -8.79 -8.41
C SER A 110 8.57 -10.23 -8.81
N ALA A 111 8.44 -11.14 -7.84
CA ALA A 111 8.14 -12.55 -8.12
C ALA A 111 6.75 -12.71 -8.78
N TYR A 112 5.74 -12.02 -8.25
CA TYR A 112 4.39 -12.03 -8.83
C TYR A 112 4.38 -11.44 -10.24
N GLN A 113 5.09 -10.33 -10.46
CA GLN A 113 5.19 -9.72 -11.78
C GLN A 113 5.83 -10.63 -12.82
N LYS A 114 6.90 -11.37 -12.47
CA LYS A 114 7.53 -12.36 -13.36
C LYS A 114 6.56 -13.49 -13.77
N LEU A 115 5.53 -13.72 -12.99
CA LEU A 115 4.44 -14.65 -13.27
C LEU A 115 3.24 -13.97 -13.96
N ASN A 116 3.46 -12.78 -14.51
CA ASN A 116 2.45 -12.00 -15.25
C ASN A 116 1.25 -11.52 -14.40
N ALA A 117 1.43 -11.41 -13.08
CA ALA A 117 0.44 -10.79 -12.21
C ALA A 117 0.42 -9.26 -12.37
N CYS A 118 -0.72 -8.64 -12.07
CA CYS A 118 -0.84 -7.20 -11.91
C CYS A 118 -0.20 -6.80 -10.57
N ALA A 119 1.09 -6.45 -10.58
CA ALA A 119 1.84 -6.06 -9.41
C ALA A 119 2.05 -4.54 -9.37
N GLY A 120 1.83 -3.89 -8.21
CA GLY A 120 1.95 -2.42 -8.13
C GLY A 120 2.04 -1.86 -6.72
N VAL A 121 2.11 -0.53 -6.66
CA VAL A 121 2.03 0.25 -5.43
C VAL A 121 0.93 1.30 -5.57
N LEU A 122 -0.06 1.25 -4.68
CA LEU A 122 -1.11 2.25 -4.59
C LEU A 122 -0.62 3.39 -3.68
N CYS A 123 -0.43 4.56 -4.27
CA CYS A 123 0.12 5.73 -3.60
C CYS A 123 -0.97 6.75 -3.28
N SER A 124 -0.97 7.30 -2.05
CA SER A 124 -1.86 8.38 -1.61
C SER A 124 -1.03 9.58 -1.17
N PHE A 125 -1.36 10.76 -1.70
CA PHE A 125 -0.77 12.03 -1.32
C PHE A 125 -1.84 12.91 -0.65
N GLY A 126 -1.73 13.08 0.67
CA GLY A 126 -2.63 13.90 1.48
C GLY A 126 -4.11 13.48 1.41
N PHE A 127 -4.41 12.24 1.06
CA PHE A 127 -5.78 11.72 0.80
C PHE A 127 -6.60 12.51 -0.23
N THR A 128 -5.96 13.36 -1.01
CA THR A 128 -6.58 14.17 -2.06
C THR A 128 -6.30 13.63 -3.45
N ARG A 129 -5.14 13.00 -3.64
CA ARG A 129 -4.70 12.40 -4.90
C ARG A 129 -4.20 11.00 -4.69
N PHE A 130 -4.58 10.10 -5.62
CA PHE A 130 -4.27 8.68 -5.56
C PHE A 130 -3.70 8.23 -6.89
N PHE A 131 -2.74 7.30 -6.86
CA PHE A 131 -2.01 6.85 -8.03
C PHE A 131 -1.79 5.34 -7.96
N TRP A 132 -1.98 4.65 -9.08
CA TRP A 132 -1.59 3.26 -9.25
C TRP A 132 -0.29 3.21 -10.02
N LEU A 133 0.81 2.91 -9.36
CA LEU A 133 2.11 2.75 -9.98
C LEU A 133 2.38 1.25 -10.22
N PRO A 134 2.41 0.75 -11.47
CA PRO A 134 2.91 -0.59 -11.75
C PRO A 134 4.27 -0.80 -11.10
N TYR A 135 4.55 -2.00 -10.61
CA TYR A 135 5.76 -2.27 -9.83
C TYR A 135 7.04 -1.91 -10.61
N THR A 136 7.10 -2.25 -11.92
CA THR A 136 8.22 -1.85 -12.79
C THR A 136 8.42 -0.35 -12.83
N VAL A 137 7.36 0.41 -12.95
CA VAL A 137 7.39 1.87 -12.96
C VAL A 137 7.85 2.38 -11.60
N PHE A 138 7.27 1.87 -10.51
CA PHE A 138 7.62 2.31 -9.15
C PHE A 138 9.11 2.18 -8.86
N VAL A 139 9.73 1.03 -9.17
CA VAL A 139 11.14 0.79 -8.86
C VAL A 139 12.11 1.57 -9.76
N ASN A 140 11.67 1.95 -10.95
CA ASN A 140 12.47 2.69 -11.94
C ASN A 140 12.35 4.22 -11.80
N ALA A 141 11.91 4.73 -10.66
CA ALA A 141 11.74 6.17 -10.45
C ALA A 141 13.00 6.99 -10.74
N LYS A 142 14.19 6.44 -10.49
CA LYS A 142 15.45 7.13 -10.76
C LYS A 142 15.70 7.29 -12.25
N GLU A 143 15.42 6.28 -13.04
CA GLU A 143 15.59 6.26 -14.50
C GLU A 143 14.54 7.15 -15.17
N GLU A 144 13.30 7.15 -14.68
CA GLU A 144 12.20 7.91 -15.26
C GLU A 144 12.20 9.38 -14.85
N ASN A 145 12.52 9.70 -13.59
CA ASN A 145 12.35 11.02 -13.00
C ASN A 145 13.65 11.66 -12.51
N GLY A 146 14.79 10.93 -12.57
CA GLY A 146 16.09 11.40 -12.11
C GLY A 146 16.32 11.34 -10.60
N HIS A 147 15.35 10.87 -9.81
CA HIS A 147 15.44 10.76 -8.36
C HIS A 147 14.74 9.51 -7.79
N LYS A 148 15.11 9.09 -6.57
CA LYS A 148 14.64 7.85 -5.94
C LYS A 148 13.35 8.04 -5.12
N TYR A 149 12.41 8.82 -5.61
CA TYR A 149 11.09 9.02 -5.00
C TYR A 149 10.05 9.33 -6.07
N TRP A 150 8.79 9.21 -5.70
CA TRP A 150 7.64 9.66 -6.48
C TRP A 150 7.02 10.88 -5.81
N ASN A 151 6.74 11.91 -6.58
CA ASN A 151 5.93 13.05 -6.18
C ASN A 151 4.64 13.11 -7.04
N VAL A 152 3.77 14.06 -6.73
CA VAL A 152 2.47 14.20 -7.41
C VAL A 152 2.61 14.49 -8.91
N GLN A 153 3.63 15.25 -9.32
CA GLN A 153 3.86 15.62 -10.72
C GLN A 153 4.32 14.42 -11.53
N ASP A 154 5.30 13.67 -11.02
CA ASP A 154 5.83 12.50 -11.68
C ASP A 154 4.80 11.36 -11.78
N ALA A 155 3.97 11.21 -10.73
CA ALA A 155 2.93 10.20 -10.68
C ALA A 155 1.68 10.55 -11.51
N ALA A 156 1.55 11.77 -12.03
CA ALA A 156 0.34 12.25 -12.71
C ALA A 156 -0.19 11.33 -13.84
N PRO A 157 0.66 10.67 -14.67
CA PRO A 157 0.18 9.73 -15.68
C PRO A 157 -0.56 8.49 -15.12
N TYR A 158 -0.36 8.19 -13.84
CA TYR A 158 -0.87 7.03 -13.13
C TYR A 158 -1.98 7.37 -12.13
N GLU A 159 -2.56 8.57 -12.25
CA GLU A 159 -3.61 9.02 -11.34
C GLU A 159 -4.88 8.20 -11.50
N ILE A 160 -5.46 7.85 -10.36
CA ILE A 160 -6.70 7.08 -10.26
C ILE A 160 -7.79 7.95 -9.63
N PHE A 161 -9.03 7.70 -10.01
CA PHE A 161 -10.15 8.50 -9.54
C PHE A 161 -10.67 8.03 -8.18
N ARG A 162 -11.11 9.00 -7.37
CA ARG A 162 -11.87 8.75 -6.16
C ARG A 162 -13.35 8.99 -6.45
N PHE A 163 -14.16 7.96 -6.24
CA PHE A 163 -15.62 8.09 -6.25
C PHE A 163 -16.16 8.12 -4.82
N CYS A 164 -17.44 8.47 -4.67
CA CYS A 164 -18.14 8.60 -3.38
C CYS A 164 -17.78 7.49 -2.37
N GLY A 165 -16.70 7.67 -1.63
CA GLY A 165 -16.29 6.81 -0.52
C GLY A 165 -15.30 5.69 -0.83
N TYR A 166 -14.89 5.44 -2.08
CA TYR A 166 -13.86 4.46 -2.43
C TYR A 166 -12.90 4.97 -3.52
N ILE A 167 -11.77 4.28 -3.68
CA ILE A 167 -10.74 4.57 -4.68
C ILE A 167 -10.87 3.56 -5.81
N ASP A 168 -11.19 4.03 -7.03
CA ASP A 168 -11.34 3.14 -8.18
C ASP A 168 -10.00 2.90 -8.87
N PHE A 169 -9.24 1.94 -8.36
CA PHE A 169 -7.90 1.64 -8.85
C PHE A 169 -7.87 0.61 -9.98
N LEU A 170 -8.97 -0.09 -10.26
CA LEU A 170 -9.03 -1.05 -11.36
C LEU A 170 -9.44 -0.41 -12.70
N GLN A 171 -10.22 0.69 -12.70
CA GLN A 171 -10.53 1.42 -13.94
C GLN A 171 -9.34 2.17 -14.54
N ALA A 172 -8.33 2.50 -13.72
CA ALA A 172 -7.05 2.95 -14.25
C ALA A 172 -6.33 1.87 -15.07
N GLY A 173 -6.74 0.62 -14.90
CA GLY A 173 -6.16 -0.56 -15.51
C GLY A 173 -6.43 -0.74 -16.98
N ASP A 174 -7.45 -0.15 -17.56
CA ASP A 174 -7.68 -0.22 -19.02
C ASP A 174 -6.57 0.52 -19.82
N LYS A 175 -5.76 1.34 -19.17
CA LYS A 175 -4.60 2.00 -19.79
C LYS A 175 -3.24 1.45 -19.33
N ASN A 176 -3.15 0.74 -18.19
CA ASN A 176 -1.87 0.38 -17.55
C ASN A 176 -1.80 -1.06 -17.01
N VAL A 177 -2.79 -1.90 -17.25
CA VAL A 177 -2.83 -3.32 -16.83
C VAL A 177 -2.66 -4.28 -18.02
N GLN A 178 -2.10 -3.79 -19.13
CA GLN A 178 -1.66 -4.63 -20.25
C GLN A 178 -0.23 -5.11 -20.04
#